data_46a7567efa31eb683c2b42149322402d
#
_entry.id   46a7567efa31eb683c2b42149322402d
#
_cell.length_a   1.000
_cell.length_b   1.000
_cell.length_c   1.000
_cell.angle_alpha   90.00
_cell.angle_beta   90.00
_cell.angle_gamma   90.00
#
_symmetry.space_group_name_H-M   'P 1'
#
loop_
_entity.id
_entity.type
_entity.pdbx_description
1 polymer ?
#
loop_
_entity_poly.entity_id
_entity_poly.type
_entity_poly.pdbx_seq_one_letter_code
_entity_poly.pdbx_strand_id
1 'polypeptide(L)'
;MDAVLKKSSYSLKKVPSLSLTDNYSQYYEADYTVVSYDNYGNPVEIEKRDGTRVVYLWSYNGQYLVAEIKNATSSTVNTALVSVGLISIDSLSTNVNPDKSKLDKLRTLSTLSDAHITTFQYKPLIGVTQITDPLGVTAYYEYDSLGRLIHVMDMNHSTVEEYDYHYRNH
;
A
#
# COMPACT_ATOMS: atom_id res chain seq x y z
N MET A 1 -22.54 10.16 15.98
CA MET A 1 -21.95 10.81 14.79
C MET A 1 -20.48 10.98 15.11
N ASP A 2 -19.71 9.92 14.85
CA ASP A 2 -18.29 9.90 15.20
C ASP A 2 -17.51 10.77 14.21
N ALA A 3 -16.83 11.77 14.75
CA ALA A 3 -15.99 12.66 13.97
C ALA A 3 -14.82 11.81 13.38
N VAL A 4 -14.86 11.55 12.08
CA VAL A 4 -13.76 10.96 11.36
C VAL A 4 -12.57 11.91 11.49
N LEU A 5 -11.58 11.53 12.30
CA LEU A 5 -10.33 12.26 12.45
C LEU A 5 -9.57 12.21 11.12
N LYS A 6 -9.69 13.26 10.30
CA LYS A 6 -8.86 13.43 9.11
C LYS A 6 -7.42 13.61 9.56
N LYS A 7 -6.61 12.55 9.39
CA LYS A 7 -5.18 12.61 9.65
C LYS A 7 -4.47 13.13 8.40
N SER A 8 -3.66 14.18 8.56
CA SER A 8 -2.90 14.80 7.48
C SER A 8 -1.45 14.97 7.91
N SER A 9 -0.53 14.83 6.96
CA SER A 9 0.86 15.25 7.13
C SER A 9 1.02 16.67 6.60
N TYR A 10 1.86 17.46 7.26
CA TYR A 10 2.07 18.86 6.92
C TYR A 10 3.55 19.15 6.76
N SER A 11 3.90 19.95 5.74
CA SER A 11 5.22 20.52 5.60
C SER A 11 5.21 22.03 5.79
N LEU A 12 6.31 22.57 6.27
CA LEU A 12 6.49 24.00 6.46
C LEU A 12 6.67 24.72 5.12
N LYS A 13 5.85 25.73 4.86
CA LYS A 13 6.07 26.64 3.74
C LYS A 13 7.35 27.46 3.96
N LYS A 14 8.06 27.80 2.90
CA LYS A 14 9.21 28.69 2.97
C LYS A 14 8.76 30.09 3.42
N VAL A 15 9.17 30.48 4.64
CA VAL A 15 8.81 31.78 5.23
C VAL A 15 10.07 32.60 5.48
N PRO A 16 10.08 33.91 5.15
CA PRO A 16 11.27 34.75 5.34
C PRO A 16 11.67 34.96 6.80
N SER A 17 10.68 35.06 7.69
CA SER A 17 10.88 35.17 9.15
C SER A 17 9.61 34.76 9.88
N LEU A 18 9.75 34.11 11.04
CA LEU A 18 8.66 33.73 11.95
C LEU A 18 8.78 34.52 13.23
N SER A 19 7.65 35.06 13.69
CA SER A 19 7.54 35.72 15.01
C SER A 19 6.79 34.80 15.99
N LEU A 20 7.10 34.91 17.29
CA LEU A 20 6.43 34.13 18.34
C LEU A 20 4.92 34.42 18.46
N THR A 21 4.46 35.54 17.86
CA THR A 21 3.04 35.97 17.87
C THR A 21 2.27 35.50 16.62
N ASP A 22 2.94 34.84 15.65
CA ASP A 22 2.31 34.46 14.40
C ASP A 22 1.36 33.26 14.59
N ASN A 23 0.28 33.26 13.80
CA ASN A 23 -0.55 32.07 13.67
C ASN A 23 0.16 31.09 12.73
N TYR A 24 0.83 30.10 13.30
CA TYR A 24 1.67 29.15 12.56
C TYR A 24 0.90 28.28 11.56
N SER A 25 -0.43 28.11 11.72
CA SER A 25 -1.23 27.28 10.82
C SER A 25 -1.18 27.72 9.36
N GLN A 26 -0.98 29.02 9.10
CA GLN A 26 -0.88 29.57 7.74
C GLN A 26 0.43 29.21 7.02
N TYR A 27 1.45 28.74 7.78
CA TYR A 27 2.76 28.38 7.24
C TYR A 27 2.92 26.89 6.93
N TYR A 28 1.87 26.11 7.22
CA TYR A 28 1.86 24.67 6.96
C TYR A 28 0.86 24.35 5.84
N GLU A 29 1.28 23.48 4.95
CA GLU A 29 0.40 22.87 3.95
C GLU A 29 0.35 21.37 4.16
N ALA A 30 -0.83 20.79 3.93
CA ALA A 30 -0.96 19.34 3.97
C ALA A 30 -0.19 18.70 2.81
N ASP A 31 0.70 17.76 3.10
CA ASP A 31 1.37 16.95 2.08
C ASP A 31 0.40 15.95 1.47
N TYR A 32 -0.49 15.43 2.30
CA TYR A 32 -1.62 14.61 1.91
C TYR A 32 -2.76 14.72 2.92
N THR A 33 -3.95 14.39 2.47
CA THR A 33 -5.14 14.27 3.33
C THR A 33 -5.70 12.86 3.19
N VAL A 34 -6.01 12.20 4.31
CA VAL A 34 -6.71 10.92 4.28
C VAL A 34 -8.17 11.17 4.00
N VAL A 35 -8.67 10.60 2.90
CA VAL A 35 -10.06 10.77 2.43
C VAL A 35 -10.98 9.75 3.11
N SER A 36 -10.51 8.51 3.27
CA SER A 36 -11.30 7.44 3.90
C SER A 36 -10.42 6.41 4.61
N TYR A 37 -11.05 5.68 5.54
CA TYR A 37 -10.44 4.61 6.33
C TYR A 37 -11.29 3.35 6.21
N ASP A 38 -10.65 2.18 6.41
CA ASP A 38 -11.36 0.91 6.59
C ASP A 38 -11.86 0.75 8.04
N ASN A 39 -12.55 -0.36 8.32
CA ASN A 39 -13.09 -0.68 9.64
C ASN A 39 -12.01 -0.98 10.71
N TYR A 40 -10.75 -1.14 10.30
CA TYR A 40 -9.60 -1.33 11.19
C TYR A 40 -8.83 -0.03 11.47
N GLY A 41 -9.26 1.10 10.86
CA GLY A 41 -8.63 2.41 10.98
C GLY A 41 -7.43 2.62 10.04
N ASN A 42 -7.25 1.75 9.07
CA ASN A 42 -6.23 1.94 8.04
C ASN A 42 -6.68 2.94 6.98
N PRO A 43 -5.79 3.81 6.47
CA PRO A 43 -6.13 4.68 5.35
C PRO A 43 -6.45 3.85 4.10
N VAL A 44 -7.60 4.10 3.50
CA VAL A 44 -8.03 3.48 2.24
C VAL A 44 -7.76 4.38 1.06
N GLU A 45 -8.04 5.67 1.18
CA GLU A 45 -7.77 6.64 0.12
C GLU A 45 -7.09 7.87 0.70
N ILE A 46 -6.02 8.30 0.05
CA ILE A 46 -5.36 9.57 0.33
C ILE A 46 -5.37 10.45 -0.92
N GLU A 47 -5.41 11.76 -0.70
CA GLU A 47 -5.20 12.78 -1.71
C GLU A 47 -3.93 13.56 -1.38
N LYS A 48 -2.98 13.55 -2.30
CA LYS A 48 -1.73 14.32 -2.18
C LYS A 48 -1.97 15.77 -2.54
N ARG A 49 -1.03 16.65 -2.18
CA ARG A 49 -1.08 18.09 -2.47
C ARG A 49 -1.25 18.40 -3.96
N ASP A 50 -0.66 17.60 -4.84
CA ASP A 50 -0.75 17.73 -6.30
C ASP A 50 -2.06 17.19 -6.89
N GLY A 51 -2.99 16.75 -6.07
CA GLY A 51 -4.27 16.16 -6.46
C GLY A 51 -4.18 14.67 -6.78
N THR A 52 -2.98 14.06 -6.74
CA THR A 52 -2.83 12.61 -6.96
C THR A 52 -3.57 11.82 -5.89
N ARG A 53 -4.45 10.93 -6.32
CA ARG A 53 -5.14 10.00 -5.43
C ARG A 53 -4.42 8.67 -5.36
N VAL A 54 -4.34 8.12 -4.16
CA VAL A 54 -3.75 6.79 -3.92
C VAL A 54 -4.73 5.99 -3.08
N VAL A 55 -5.05 4.78 -3.55
CA VAL A 55 -5.89 3.82 -2.84
C VAL A 55 -5.02 2.68 -2.31
N TYR A 56 -5.22 2.36 -1.05
CA TYR A 56 -4.57 1.25 -0.36
C TYR A 56 -5.59 0.14 -0.11
N LEU A 57 -5.26 -1.07 -0.53
CA LEU A 57 -6.06 -2.25 -0.25
C LEU A 57 -5.41 -3.06 0.86
N TRP A 58 -6.14 -3.22 1.94
CA TRP A 58 -5.72 -3.99 3.11
C TRP A 58 -6.36 -5.37 3.11
N SER A 59 -5.73 -6.33 3.79
CA SER A 59 -6.24 -7.69 3.97
C SER A 59 -5.69 -8.29 5.25
N TYR A 60 -5.93 -9.59 5.48
CA TYR A 60 -5.50 -10.31 6.69
C TYR A 60 -6.03 -9.62 7.98
N ASN A 61 -7.34 -9.30 8.00
CA ASN A 61 -7.97 -8.52 9.07
C ASN A 61 -7.31 -7.13 9.25
N GLY A 62 -7.06 -6.44 8.15
CA GLY A 62 -6.46 -5.11 8.13
C GLY A 62 -4.97 -5.04 8.49
N GLN A 63 -4.27 -6.19 8.61
CA GLN A 63 -2.88 -6.21 9.08
C GLN A 63 -1.85 -5.96 7.99
N TYR A 64 -2.14 -6.31 6.72
CA TYR A 64 -1.19 -6.21 5.63
C TYR A 64 -1.76 -5.46 4.44
N LEU A 65 -0.95 -4.56 3.88
CA LEU A 65 -1.24 -3.87 2.63
C LEU A 65 -1.04 -4.84 1.46
N VAL A 66 -2.10 -5.15 0.71
CA VAL A 66 -2.05 -6.11 -0.41
C VAL A 66 -2.03 -5.45 -1.77
N ALA A 67 -2.40 -4.17 -1.88
CA ALA A 67 -2.17 -3.38 -3.08
C ALA A 67 -2.09 -1.87 -2.78
N GLU A 68 -1.25 -1.17 -3.55
CA GLU A 68 -1.20 0.29 -3.68
C GLU A 68 -1.61 0.65 -5.11
N ILE A 69 -2.59 1.54 -5.26
CA ILE A 69 -3.14 1.95 -6.55
C ILE A 69 -3.09 3.47 -6.63
N LYS A 70 -2.17 4.01 -7.44
CA LYS A 70 -2.04 5.45 -7.70
C LYS A 70 -2.90 5.84 -8.90
N ASN A 71 -3.35 7.10 -8.94
CA ASN A 71 -4.20 7.67 -9.97
C ASN A 71 -5.58 7.00 -10.07
N ALA A 72 -6.15 6.59 -8.94
CA ALA A 72 -7.50 6.05 -8.87
C ALA A 72 -8.19 6.50 -7.58
N THR A 73 -9.52 6.48 -7.57
CA THR A 73 -10.36 6.70 -6.39
C THR A 73 -10.82 5.37 -5.80
N SER A 74 -11.16 5.35 -4.51
CA SER A 74 -11.73 4.17 -3.85
C SER A 74 -13.02 3.68 -4.53
N SER A 75 -13.84 4.57 -5.06
CA SER A 75 -15.05 4.24 -5.82
C SER A 75 -14.74 3.48 -7.11
N THR A 76 -13.76 3.97 -7.90
CA THR A 76 -13.32 3.30 -9.13
C THR A 76 -12.71 1.93 -8.82
N VAL A 77 -11.86 1.86 -7.79
CA VAL A 77 -11.23 0.61 -7.36
C VAL A 77 -12.26 -0.39 -6.87
N ASN A 78 -13.28 0.06 -6.13
CA ASN A 78 -14.34 -0.83 -5.65
C ASN A 78 -15.12 -1.48 -6.81
N THR A 79 -15.43 -0.70 -7.86
CA THR A 79 -16.04 -1.23 -9.09
C THR A 79 -15.12 -2.22 -9.79
N ALA A 80 -13.83 -1.93 -9.86
CA ALA A 80 -12.83 -2.81 -10.46
C ALA A 80 -12.67 -4.13 -9.70
N LEU A 81 -12.70 -4.11 -8.36
CA LEU A 81 -12.67 -5.32 -7.52
C LEU A 81 -13.82 -6.26 -7.84
N VAL A 82 -15.04 -5.73 -7.98
CA VAL A 82 -16.21 -6.53 -8.39
C VAL A 82 -15.99 -7.19 -9.76
N SER A 83 -15.42 -6.48 -10.71
CA SER A 83 -15.15 -6.98 -12.07
C SER A 83 -14.16 -8.15 -12.09
N VAL A 84 -13.27 -8.26 -11.12
CA VAL A 84 -12.32 -9.39 -10.99
C VAL A 84 -12.82 -10.48 -10.03
N GLY A 85 -14.07 -10.38 -9.56
CA GLY A 85 -14.70 -11.37 -8.68
C GLY A 85 -14.28 -11.24 -7.21
N LEU A 86 -13.93 -10.03 -6.77
CA LEU A 86 -13.84 -9.61 -5.37
C LEU A 86 -15.10 -8.81 -5.01
N ILE A 87 -15.45 -8.71 -3.73
CA ILE A 87 -16.72 -8.11 -3.32
C ILE A 87 -16.60 -6.60 -3.15
N SER A 88 -15.70 -6.16 -2.29
CA SER A 88 -15.46 -4.74 -1.96
C SER A 88 -14.13 -4.56 -1.25
N ILE A 89 -13.71 -3.31 -1.07
CA ILE A 89 -12.53 -2.94 -0.25
C ILE A 89 -12.69 -3.46 1.19
N ASP A 90 -13.86 -3.23 1.80
CA ASP A 90 -14.13 -3.67 3.19
C ASP A 90 -14.13 -5.19 3.33
N SER A 91 -14.71 -5.90 2.36
CA SER A 91 -14.68 -7.37 2.35
C SER A 91 -13.26 -7.91 2.16
N LEU A 92 -12.43 -7.23 1.36
CA LEU A 92 -11.02 -7.61 1.18
C LEU A 92 -10.23 -7.40 2.47
N SER A 93 -10.48 -6.33 3.22
CA SER A 93 -9.75 -6.04 4.45
C SER A 93 -9.95 -7.12 5.53
N THR A 94 -11.09 -7.77 5.57
CA THR A 94 -11.39 -8.90 6.48
C THR A 94 -10.86 -10.24 5.99
N ASN A 95 -10.46 -10.35 4.71
CA ASN A 95 -10.02 -11.62 4.13
C ASN A 95 -8.66 -12.02 4.68
N VAL A 96 -8.52 -13.25 5.17
CA VAL A 96 -7.26 -13.78 5.73
C VAL A 96 -6.40 -14.51 4.70
N ASN A 97 -6.91 -14.70 3.48
CA ASN A 97 -6.19 -15.35 2.38
C ASN A 97 -6.58 -14.69 1.04
N PRO A 98 -6.11 -13.45 0.77
CA PRO A 98 -6.47 -12.72 -0.44
C PRO A 98 -5.91 -13.43 -1.68
N ASP A 99 -6.75 -13.51 -2.73
CA ASP A 99 -6.36 -14.05 -4.02
C ASP A 99 -5.56 -13.01 -4.81
N LYS A 100 -4.23 -13.14 -4.74
CA LYS A 100 -3.31 -12.24 -5.45
C LYS A 100 -3.56 -12.25 -6.97
N SER A 101 -3.97 -13.38 -7.57
CA SER A 101 -4.20 -13.46 -9.00
C SER A 101 -5.35 -12.55 -9.44
N LYS A 102 -6.36 -12.36 -8.59
CA LYS A 102 -7.45 -11.41 -8.82
C LYS A 102 -6.97 -9.95 -8.68
N LEU A 103 -6.13 -9.67 -7.69
CA LEU A 103 -5.54 -8.34 -7.53
C LEU A 103 -4.64 -7.98 -8.71
N ASP A 104 -3.87 -8.92 -9.23
CA ASP A 104 -3.01 -8.71 -10.40
C ASP A 104 -3.83 -8.41 -11.68
N LYS A 105 -5.03 -9.00 -11.83
CA LYS A 105 -5.94 -8.71 -12.95
C LYS A 105 -6.44 -7.27 -12.98
N LEU A 106 -6.41 -6.54 -11.86
CA LEU A 106 -6.78 -5.12 -11.84
C LEU A 106 -5.99 -4.29 -12.87
N ARG A 107 -4.71 -4.66 -13.14
CA ARG A 107 -3.87 -3.99 -14.14
C ARG A 107 -4.40 -4.09 -15.56
N THR A 108 -5.22 -5.09 -15.87
CA THR A 108 -5.74 -5.34 -17.22
C THR A 108 -7.10 -4.66 -17.49
N LEU A 109 -7.67 -4.02 -16.48
CA LEU A 109 -8.99 -3.39 -16.61
C LEU A 109 -8.86 -2.01 -17.24
N SER A 110 -9.69 -1.73 -18.24
CA SER A 110 -9.76 -0.43 -18.90
C SER A 110 -10.15 0.71 -17.95
N THR A 111 -10.91 0.41 -16.89
CA THR A 111 -11.29 1.38 -15.84
C THR A 111 -10.13 1.85 -14.98
N LEU A 112 -9.00 1.14 -15.03
CA LEU A 112 -7.77 1.44 -14.30
C LEU A 112 -6.56 1.61 -15.24
N SER A 113 -6.78 1.95 -16.53
CA SER A 113 -5.71 2.09 -17.55
C SER A 113 -4.63 3.09 -17.17
N ASP A 114 -4.99 4.16 -16.46
CA ASP A 114 -4.08 5.23 -16.04
C ASP A 114 -3.54 5.01 -14.61
N ALA A 115 -3.97 3.93 -13.97
CA ALA A 115 -3.57 3.61 -12.61
C ALA A 115 -2.25 2.83 -12.57
N HIS A 116 -1.40 3.18 -11.60
CA HIS A 116 -0.19 2.44 -11.29
C HIS A 116 -0.45 1.51 -10.11
N ILE A 117 -0.46 0.20 -10.36
CA ILE A 117 -0.87 -0.81 -9.38
C ILE A 117 0.33 -1.64 -8.95
N THR A 118 0.68 -1.56 -7.68
CA THR A 118 1.64 -2.46 -7.02
C THR A 118 0.86 -3.43 -6.13
N THR A 119 1.13 -4.73 -6.22
CA THR A 119 0.48 -5.76 -5.40
C THR A 119 1.50 -6.51 -4.56
N PHE A 120 1.05 -6.95 -3.38
CA PHE A 120 1.90 -7.63 -2.39
C PHE A 120 1.25 -8.94 -1.98
N GLN A 121 2.08 -9.96 -1.72
CA GLN A 121 1.67 -11.20 -1.06
C GLN A 121 2.55 -11.45 0.16
N TYR A 122 1.94 -12.00 1.20
CA TYR A 122 2.64 -12.21 2.47
C TYR A 122 2.55 -13.67 2.92
N LYS A 123 3.58 -14.10 3.63
CA LYS A 123 3.52 -15.19 4.58
C LYS A 123 3.33 -14.54 5.96
N PRO A 124 2.12 -14.64 6.56
CA PRO A 124 1.84 -13.96 7.83
C PRO A 124 2.89 -14.27 8.90
N LEU A 125 3.24 -13.27 9.71
CA LEU A 125 4.27 -13.29 10.76
C LEU A 125 5.73 -13.46 10.27
N ILE A 126 5.95 -13.67 8.99
CA ILE A 126 7.30 -13.83 8.39
C ILE A 126 7.66 -12.59 7.59
N GLY A 127 6.91 -12.31 6.50
CA GLY A 127 7.21 -11.16 5.64
C GLY A 127 6.51 -11.23 4.29
N VAL A 128 6.86 -10.27 3.44
CA VAL A 128 6.38 -10.21 2.05
C VAL A 128 7.04 -11.34 1.24
N THR A 129 6.25 -12.10 0.49
CA THR A 129 6.75 -13.19 -0.37
C THR A 129 6.80 -12.82 -1.84
N GLN A 130 5.96 -11.87 -2.26
CA GLN A 130 5.95 -11.38 -3.64
C GLN A 130 5.58 -9.90 -3.67
N ILE A 131 6.26 -9.16 -4.54
CA ILE A 131 5.88 -7.78 -4.92
C ILE A 131 5.78 -7.76 -6.44
N THR A 132 4.63 -7.33 -6.96
CA THR A 132 4.47 -7.10 -8.40
C THR A 132 4.30 -5.60 -8.64
N ASP A 133 5.18 -5.02 -9.43
CA ASP A 133 5.20 -3.60 -9.74
C ASP A 133 4.10 -3.19 -10.75
N PRO A 134 3.95 -1.89 -11.06
CA PRO A 134 2.95 -1.42 -12.02
C PRO A 134 3.13 -1.96 -13.45
N LEU A 135 4.33 -2.39 -13.84
CA LEU A 135 4.62 -2.99 -15.13
C LEU A 135 4.32 -4.51 -15.17
N GLY A 136 3.93 -5.10 -14.02
CA GLY A 136 3.67 -6.52 -13.89
C GLY A 136 4.92 -7.36 -13.61
N VAL A 137 6.06 -6.72 -13.36
CA VAL A 137 7.29 -7.41 -12.98
C VAL A 137 7.21 -7.85 -11.53
N THR A 138 7.44 -9.15 -11.27
CA THR A 138 7.34 -9.72 -9.93
C THR A 138 8.72 -10.05 -9.37
N ALA A 139 8.98 -9.59 -8.14
CA ALA A 139 10.08 -10.04 -7.31
C ALA A 139 9.55 -11.02 -6.26
N TYR A 140 10.34 -12.08 -5.97
CA TYR A 140 10.03 -13.12 -4.99
C TYR A 140 11.01 -13.06 -3.84
N TYR A 141 10.51 -13.33 -2.62
CA TYR A 141 11.28 -13.28 -1.38
C TYR A 141 11.13 -14.60 -0.65
N GLU A 142 12.26 -15.25 -0.38
CA GLU A 142 12.32 -16.51 0.36
C GLU A 142 12.94 -16.32 1.74
N TYR A 143 12.41 -17.09 2.68
CA TYR A 143 12.79 -17.01 4.09
C TYR A 143 13.18 -18.39 4.62
N ASP A 144 14.17 -18.44 5.50
CA ASP A 144 14.55 -19.65 6.20
C ASP A 144 13.51 -20.07 7.27
N SER A 145 13.78 -21.16 7.97
CA SER A 145 12.92 -21.68 9.03
C SER A 145 12.79 -20.76 10.25
N LEU A 146 13.71 -19.81 10.40
CA LEU A 146 13.70 -18.79 11.46
C LEU A 146 13.03 -17.48 11.01
N GLY A 147 12.51 -17.41 9.78
CA GLY A 147 11.85 -16.23 9.23
C GLY A 147 12.80 -15.12 8.76
N ARG A 148 14.07 -15.46 8.48
CA ARG A 148 15.05 -14.50 7.94
C ARG A 148 15.08 -14.62 6.43
N LEU A 149 15.15 -13.48 5.72
CA LEU A 149 15.25 -13.42 4.26
C LEU A 149 16.54 -14.10 3.81
N ILE A 150 16.45 -15.08 2.91
CA ILE A 150 17.61 -15.79 2.34
C ILE A 150 17.81 -15.51 0.86
N HIS A 151 16.75 -15.36 0.09
CA HIS A 151 16.86 -15.05 -1.34
C HIS A 151 15.88 -13.96 -1.75
N VAL A 152 16.33 -13.10 -2.68
CA VAL A 152 15.49 -12.27 -3.53
C VAL A 152 15.66 -12.78 -4.96
N MET A 153 14.54 -13.06 -5.64
CA MET A 153 14.54 -13.62 -6.99
C MET A 153 13.74 -12.74 -7.94
N ASP A 154 14.13 -12.72 -9.21
CA ASP A 154 13.41 -12.07 -10.28
C ASP A 154 12.17 -12.86 -10.74
N MET A 155 11.46 -12.34 -11.75
CA MET A 155 10.27 -12.98 -12.33
C MET A 155 10.53 -14.36 -12.97
N ASN A 156 11.79 -14.70 -13.27
CA ASN A 156 12.22 -16.00 -13.81
C ASN A 156 12.70 -16.95 -12.71
N HIS A 157 12.53 -16.57 -11.43
CA HIS A 157 13.08 -17.27 -10.26
C HIS A 157 14.61 -17.37 -10.26
N SER A 158 15.31 -16.45 -10.94
CA SER A 158 16.75 -16.32 -10.84
C SER A 158 17.09 -15.48 -9.60
N THR A 159 18.02 -16.00 -8.78
CA THR A 159 18.48 -15.28 -7.57
C THR A 159 19.19 -14.00 -7.95
N VAL A 160 18.71 -12.86 -7.45
CA VAL A 160 19.29 -11.53 -7.62
C VAL A 160 20.12 -11.15 -6.41
N GLU A 161 19.64 -11.52 -5.20
CA GLU A 161 20.34 -11.30 -3.94
C GLU A 161 20.24 -12.56 -3.09
N GLU A 162 21.34 -12.88 -2.39
CA GLU A 162 21.45 -14.00 -1.46
C GLU A 162 22.01 -13.51 -0.13
N TYR A 163 21.44 -13.98 0.99
CA TYR A 163 21.82 -13.60 2.34
C TYR A 163 22.21 -14.85 3.11
N ASP A 164 23.45 -14.91 3.61
CA ASP A 164 23.99 -15.99 4.45
C ASP A 164 24.22 -15.48 5.88
N TYR A 165 23.77 -16.25 6.86
CA TYR A 165 23.79 -15.86 8.27
C TYR A 165 24.72 -16.74 9.09
N HIS A 166 25.86 -16.21 9.48
CA HIS A 166 26.84 -16.92 10.31
C HIS A 166 26.65 -16.58 11.80
N TYR A 167 26.48 -17.59 12.63
CA TYR A 167 26.50 -17.45 14.07
C TYR A 167 27.91 -17.60 14.60
N ARG A 168 28.30 -16.70 15.48
CA ARG A 168 29.53 -16.82 16.24
C ARG A 168 29.30 -17.88 17.32
N ASN A 169 29.94 -19.03 17.19
CA ASN A 169 29.98 -20.01 18.27
C ASN A 169 30.87 -19.44 19.39
N HIS A 170 30.31 -19.28 20.59
CA HIS A 170 31.02 -18.91 21.80
C HIS A 170 31.44 -20.14 22.56
#